data_a4a0eba36f0f887feaf1197bc4adc679
#
_entry.id   a4a0eba36f0f887feaf1197bc4adc679
#
_cell.length_a   1.000
_cell.length_b   1.000
_cell.length_c   1.000
_cell.angle_alpha   90.00
_cell.angle_beta   90.00
_cell.angle_gamma   90.00
#
_symmetry.space_group_name_H-M   'P 1'
#
loop_
_entity.id
_entity.type
_entity.pdbx_description
1 polymer ?
#
loop_
_entity_poly.entity_id
_entity_poly.type
_entity_poly.pdbx_seq_one_letter_code
_entity_poly.pdbx_strand_id
1 'polypeptide(L)'
;RGLGDVYKRQPQDYFYFSVAVKGLTGGHSGDDINKGRANANKLLVRFLTQLAAKYPMYLCEIDGGNLHNAIPREARALCAVPMKDKESVRVDLNIYTAEIENEFAVTEPNLKTELSSEAPCKEVIDMVTAGRLLKAVYAVHNGVYAMSQDIPGLVETSSNLASVKQADRK
;
A
#
# COMPACT_ATOMS: atom_id res chain seq x y z
N ARG A 1 15.79 -13.40 20.73
CA ARG A 1 16.07 -12.08 20.11
C ARG A 1 14.80 -11.28 20.22
N GLY A 2 14.79 -10.23 21.07
CA GLY A 2 13.60 -9.45 21.36
C GLY A 2 13.21 -8.54 20.20
N LEU A 3 11.95 -8.11 20.20
CA LEU A 3 11.36 -7.13 19.27
C LEU A 3 12.07 -5.74 19.31
N GLY A 4 13.08 -5.56 20.17
CA GLY A 4 13.81 -4.30 20.34
C GLY A 4 14.62 -3.81 19.13
N ASP A 5 14.90 -4.69 18.15
CA ASP A 5 15.73 -4.35 16.98
C ASP A 5 14.91 -3.96 15.74
N VAL A 6 13.58 -4.00 15.81
CA VAL A 6 12.69 -3.72 14.65
C VAL A 6 12.65 -2.23 14.32
N TYR A 7 12.76 -1.37 15.34
CA TYR A 7 12.73 0.08 15.16
C TYR A 7 14.12 0.68 15.42
N LYS A 8 14.54 1.57 14.54
CA LYS A 8 15.81 2.27 14.60
C LYS A 8 15.62 3.77 14.69
N ARG A 9 16.63 4.48 15.20
CA ARG A 9 16.66 5.93 15.12
C ARG A 9 16.62 6.36 13.66
N GLN A 10 16.00 7.52 13.42
CA GLN A 10 15.92 8.14 12.10
C GLN A 10 17.30 8.26 11.45
N PRO A 11 17.48 7.89 10.17
CA PRO A 11 18.71 8.13 9.44
C PRO A 11 18.87 9.63 9.14
N GLN A 12 20.13 10.09 9.10
CA GLN A 12 20.48 11.45 8.65
C GLN A 12 20.60 11.48 7.13
N ASP A 13 20.43 12.65 6.52
CA ASP A 13 20.50 12.88 5.06
C ASP A 13 19.49 12.08 4.23
N TYR A 14 18.31 11.88 4.79
CA TYR A 14 17.19 11.23 4.14
C TYR A 14 16.06 12.20 3.82
N PHE A 15 15.42 11.96 2.69
CA PHE A 15 14.18 12.60 2.28
C PHE A 15 13.00 11.81 2.86
N TYR A 16 12.26 12.46 3.75
CA TYR A 16 11.02 11.91 4.32
C TYR A 16 9.83 12.36 3.51
N PHE A 17 8.98 11.43 3.17
CA PHE A 17 7.81 11.70 2.34
C PHE A 17 6.65 10.77 2.69
N SER A 18 5.46 11.28 2.54
CA SER A 18 4.27 10.43 2.48
C SER A 18 3.90 10.16 1.04
N VAL A 19 3.45 8.94 0.80
CA VAL A 19 2.79 8.55 -0.44
C VAL A 19 1.41 8.03 -0.12
N ALA A 20 0.41 8.45 -0.90
CA ALA A 20 -0.97 8.03 -0.73
C ALA A 20 -1.58 7.59 -2.05
N VAL A 21 -2.43 6.58 -2.00
CA VAL A 21 -3.37 6.19 -3.05
C VAL A 21 -4.75 6.60 -2.58
N LYS A 22 -5.51 7.31 -3.42
CA LYS A 22 -6.79 7.92 -3.07
C LYS A 22 -7.79 7.85 -4.23
N GLY A 23 -9.04 8.20 -3.93
CA GLY A 23 -10.08 8.39 -4.93
C GLY A 23 -10.66 7.10 -5.49
N LEU A 24 -10.38 5.95 -4.87
CA LEU A 24 -10.94 4.68 -5.30
C LEU A 24 -12.44 4.58 -4.98
N THR A 25 -13.15 3.84 -5.82
CA THR A 25 -14.59 3.60 -5.70
C THR A 25 -14.94 2.84 -4.42
N GLY A 26 -14.11 1.85 -4.05
CA GLY A 26 -14.36 0.99 -2.90
C GLY A 26 -15.62 0.14 -3.09
N GLY A 27 -16.27 -0.23 -1.99
CA GLY A 27 -17.49 -1.02 -1.99
C GLY A 27 -17.53 -2.06 -0.88
N HIS A 28 -18.62 -2.84 -0.85
CA HIS A 28 -18.77 -3.94 0.08
C HIS A 28 -17.91 -5.13 -0.35
N SER A 29 -17.13 -5.71 0.58
CA SER A 29 -16.20 -6.79 0.26
C SER A 29 -16.86 -8.11 -0.18
N GLY A 30 -18.13 -8.30 0.10
CA GLY A 30 -18.92 -9.44 -0.39
C GLY A 30 -19.54 -9.15 -1.76
N ASP A 31 -20.29 -8.03 -1.89
CA ASP A 31 -21.13 -7.77 -3.05
C ASP A 31 -20.40 -7.10 -4.22
N ASP A 32 -19.27 -6.45 -3.94
CA ASP A 32 -18.54 -5.67 -4.94
C ASP A 32 -17.17 -6.26 -5.30
N ILE A 33 -16.74 -7.34 -4.65
CA ILE A 33 -15.39 -7.90 -4.79
C ILE A 33 -15.07 -8.41 -6.21
N ASN A 34 -16.11 -8.80 -6.97
CA ASN A 34 -16.01 -9.28 -8.34
C ASN A 34 -16.15 -8.18 -9.42
N LYS A 35 -16.26 -6.92 -9.00
CA LYS A 35 -16.47 -5.79 -9.93
C LYS A 35 -15.19 -5.18 -10.49
N GLY A 36 -14.03 -5.83 -10.25
CA GLY A 36 -12.74 -5.35 -10.76
C GLY A 36 -12.25 -4.06 -10.12
N ARG A 37 -12.80 -3.67 -8.96
CA ARG A 37 -12.37 -2.47 -8.23
C ARG A 37 -11.00 -2.68 -7.59
N ALA A 38 -10.20 -1.62 -7.58
CA ALA A 38 -8.89 -1.64 -6.96
C ALA A 38 -8.98 -1.60 -5.42
N ASN A 39 -7.97 -2.15 -4.78
CA ASN A 39 -7.78 -2.09 -3.33
C ASN A 39 -6.58 -1.17 -3.05
N ALA A 40 -6.81 -0.06 -2.32
CA ALA A 40 -5.78 0.94 -2.06
C ALA A 40 -4.56 0.37 -1.33
N ASN A 41 -4.77 -0.58 -0.39
CA ASN A 41 -3.66 -1.25 0.30
C ASN A 41 -2.77 -2.02 -0.67
N LYS A 42 -3.37 -2.73 -1.63
CA LYS A 42 -2.64 -3.51 -2.64
C LYS A 42 -1.84 -2.60 -3.57
N LEU A 43 -2.44 -1.50 -4.04
CA LEU A 43 -1.75 -0.54 -4.90
C LEU A 43 -0.59 0.15 -4.17
N LEU A 44 -0.83 0.61 -2.94
CA LEU A 44 0.22 1.23 -2.13
C LEU A 44 1.39 0.27 -1.90
N VAL A 45 1.11 -0.95 -1.44
CA VAL A 45 2.17 -1.93 -1.14
C VAL A 45 2.91 -2.38 -2.40
N ARG A 46 2.24 -2.47 -3.56
CA ARG A 46 2.89 -2.73 -4.85
C ARG A 46 3.95 -1.67 -5.16
N PHE A 47 3.61 -0.39 -5.02
CA PHE A 47 4.55 0.70 -5.21
C PHE A 47 5.72 0.66 -4.20
N LEU A 48 5.41 0.51 -2.90
CA LEU A 48 6.43 0.45 -1.85
C LEU A 48 7.39 -0.73 -2.03
N THR A 49 6.90 -1.86 -2.53
CA THR A 49 7.73 -3.04 -2.83
C THR A 49 8.70 -2.75 -3.99
N GLN A 50 8.25 -2.02 -5.02
CA GLN A 50 9.11 -1.58 -6.12
C GLN A 50 10.17 -0.59 -5.63
N LEU A 51 9.78 0.39 -4.80
CA LEU A 51 10.74 1.32 -4.20
C LEU A 51 11.78 0.64 -3.33
N ALA A 52 11.35 -0.29 -2.46
CA ALA A 52 12.26 -1.03 -1.57
C ALA A 52 13.23 -1.95 -2.33
N ALA A 53 12.89 -2.37 -3.54
CA ALA A 53 13.79 -3.13 -4.41
C ALA A 53 14.84 -2.23 -5.11
N LYS A 54 14.52 -0.95 -5.30
CA LYS A 54 15.33 0.00 -6.07
C LYS A 54 16.18 0.92 -5.19
N TYR A 55 15.68 1.28 -4.00
CA TYR A 55 16.30 2.23 -3.08
C TYR A 55 16.46 1.66 -1.68
N PRO A 56 17.47 2.09 -0.90
CA PRO A 56 17.55 1.83 0.52
C PRO A 56 16.46 2.64 1.25
N MET A 57 15.25 2.08 1.29
CA MET A 57 14.04 2.72 1.82
C MET A 57 13.75 2.25 3.24
N TYR A 58 13.49 3.20 4.13
CA TYR A 58 12.88 2.94 5.42
C TYR A 58 11.38 3.18 5.37
N LEU A 59 10.63 2.32 6.04
CA LEU A 59 9.21 2.50 6.30
C LEU A 59 9.05 3.06 7.71
N CYS A 60 8.34 4.19 7.85
CA CYS A 60 8.02 4.80 9.13
C CYS A 60 6.63 4.40 9.61
N GLU A 61 5.65 4.48 8.71
CA GLU A 61 4.25 4.22 9.00
C GLU A 61 3.53 3.71 7.76
N ILE A 62 2.52 2.89 7.98
CA ILE A 62 1.57 2.49 6.95
C ILE A 62 0.17 2.45 7.55
N ASP A 63 -0.79 3.07 6.86
CA ASP A 63 -2.20 3.08 7.25
C ASP A 63 -3.09 2.99 6.00
N GLY A 64 -4.00 2.04 5.99
CA GLY A 64 -5.00 1.90 4.94
C GLY A 64 -6.15 1.01 5.33
N GLY A 65 -7.35 1.48 4.99
CA GLY A 65 -8.60 0.78 5.29
C GLY A 65 -9.04 0.87 6.75
N ASN A 66 -10.31 1.18 6.97
CA ASN A 66 -10.90 1.35 8.30
C ASN A 66 -12.01 0.36 8.63
N LEU A 67 -12.59 -0.28 7.61
CA LEU A 67 -13.75 -1.16 7.74
C LEU A 67 -13.40 -2.57 7.26
N HIS A 68 -13.66 -3.57 8.10
CA HIS A 68 -13.35 -4.97 7.80
C HIS A 68 -14.18 -5.54 6.62
N ASN A 69 -15.34 -4.97 6.34
CA ASN A 69 -16.26 -5.38 5.29
C ASN A 69 -16.27 -4.45 4.06
N ALA A 70 -15.27 -3.60 3.92
CA ALA A 70 -15.17 -2.67 2.78
C ALA A 70 -13.86 -2.85 2.02
N ILE A 71 -13.92 -2.62 0.71
CA ILE A 71 -12.74 -2.51 -0.15
C ILE A 71 -12.10 -1.14 0.15
N PRO A 72 -10.83 -1.08 0.57
CA PRO A 72 -10.17 0.18 0.93
C PRO A 72 -10.12 1.18 -0.23
N ARG A 73 -10.58 2.40 0.05
CA ARG A 73 -10.58 3.52 -0.92
C ARG A 73 -9.31 4.33 -0.90
N GLU A 74 -8.63 4.31 0.25
CA GLU A 74 -7.44 5.10 0.51
C GLU A 74 -6.43 4.30 1.32
N ALA A 75 -5.16 4.55 1.05
CA ALA A 75 -4.05 4.06 1.85
C ALA A 75 -2.88 5.05 1.77
N ARG A 76 -2.13 5.17 2.86
CA ARG A 76 -0.98 6.08 2.98
C ARG A 76 0.18 5.37 3.65
N ALA A 77 1.39 5.74 3.28
CA ALA A 77 2.60 5.37 3.99
C ALA A 77 3.51 6.59 4.17
N LEU A 78 4.27 6.59 5.26
CA LEU A 78 5.37 7.50 5.51
C LEU A 78 6.68 6.73 5.35
N CYS A 79 7.54 7.22 4.48
CA CYS A 79 8.79 6.55 4.09
C CYS A 79 9.96 7.52 4.12
N ALA A 80 11.17 6.97 4.11
CA ALA A 80 12.39 7.74 3.94
C ALA A 80 13.35 7.05 2.97
N VAL A 81 13.94 7.82 2.05
CA VAL A 81 14.99 7.39 1.13
C VAL A 81 16.16 8.34 1.22
N PRO A 82 17.39 7.97 0.78
CA PRO A 82 18.50 8.91 0.71
C PRO A 82 18.10 10.18 -0.04
N MET A 83 18.54 11.35 0.44
CA MET A 83 18.18 12.65 -0.16
C MET A 83 18.51 12.74 -1.65
N LYS A 84 19.59 12.07 -2.09
CA LYS A 84 19.98 12.02 -3.51
C LYS A 84 18.95 11.35 -4.41
N ASP A 85 18.10 10.48 -3.86
CA ASP A 85 17.11 9.68 -4.61
C ASP A 85 15.73 10.35 -4.66
N LYS A 86 15.57 11.54 -4.03
CA LYS A 86 14.31 12.27 -3.91
C LYS A 86 13.58 12.47 -5.24
N GLU A 87 14.28 12.98 -6.25
CA GLU A 87 13.63 13.26 -7.54
C GLU A 87 13.35 11.96 -8.33
N SER A 88 14.22 10.95 -8.18
CA SER A 88 13.98 9.64 -8.80
C SER A 88 12.72 8.96 -8.26
N VAL A 89 12.47 9.05 -6.96
CA VAL A 89 11.23 8.52 -6.33
C VAL A 89 10.00 9.23 -6.88
N ARG A 90 10.06 10.55 -7.12
CA ARG A 90 8.94 11.31 -7.72
C ARG A 90 8.66 10.86 -9.15
N VAL A 91 9.71 10.65 -9.93
CA VAL A 91 9.58 10.13 -11.30
C VAL A 91 8.98 8.73 -11.29
N ASP A 92 9.47 7.85 -10.41
CA ASP A 92 8.94 6.49 -10.28
C ASP A 92 7.46 6.48 -9.87
N LEU A 93 7.03 7.40 -8.99
CA LEU A 93 5.61 7.53 -8.65
C LEU A 93 4.78 7.98 -9.84
N ASN A 94 5.24 8.95 -10.62
CA ASN A 94 4.51 9.41 -11.80
C ASN A 94 4.34 8.28 -12.84
N ILE A 95 5.39 7.49 -13.07
CA ILE A 95 5.33 6.32 -13.95
C ILE A 95 4.31 5.30 -13.41
N TYR A 96 4.43 4.97 -12.13
CA TYR A 96 3.52 4.05 -11.47
C TYR A 96 2.07 4.53 -11.50
N THR A 97 1.84 5.83 -11.30
CA THR A 97 0.49 6.43 -11.38
C THR A 97 -0.11 6.20 -12.76
N ALA A 98 0.64 6.51 -13.83
CA ALA A 98 0.16 6.30 -15.19
C ALA A 98 -0.15 4.81 -15.49
N GLU A 99 0.64 3.89 -14.95
CA GLU A 99 0.40 2.45 -15.08
C GLU A 99 -0.94 2.04 -14.42
N ILE A 100 -1.18 2.45 -13.16
CA ILE A 100 -2.39 2.06 -12.43
C ILE A 100 -3.64 2.80 -12.93
N GLU A 101 -3.52 4.05 -13.37
CA GLU A 101 -4.61 4.78 -14.04
C GLU A 101 -5.05 4.07 -15.32
N ASN A 102 -4.11 3.57 -16.12
CA ASN A 102 -4.43 2.79 -17.31
C ASN A 102 -5.02 1.40 -16.96
N GLU A 103 -4.46 0.71 -15.95
CA GLU A 103 -4.92 -0.60 -15.50
C GLU A 103 -6.38 -0.56 -15.00
N PHE A 104 -6.75 0.51 -14.29
CA PHE A 104 -8.05 0.67 -13.64
C PHE A 104 -8.93 1.76 -14.28
N ALA A 105 -8.64 2.18 -15.51
CA ALA A 105 -9.31 3.30 -16.16
C ALA A 105 -10.85 3.22 -16.16
N VAL A 106 -11.41 2.00 -16.27
CA VAL A 106 -12.86 1.77 -16.30
C VAL A 106 -13.47 1.73 -14.91
N THR A 107 -12.80 1.11 -13.94
CA THR A 107 -13.38 0.85 -12.61
C THR A 107 -13.05 1.93 -11.58
N GLU A 108 -11.97 2.69 -11.81
CA GLU A 108 -11.46 3.70 -10.86
C GLU A 108 -11.15 5.04 -11.56
N PRO A 109 -12.16 5.73 -12.13
CA PRO A 109 -11.93 6.95 -12.90
C PRO A 109 -11.40 8.13 -12.09
N ASN A 110 -11.48 8.07 -10.75
CA ASN A 110 -10.99 9.10 -9.84
C ASN A 110 -9.72 8.68 -9.07
N LEU A 111 -9.11 7.55 -9.46
CA LEU A 111 -7.85 7.10 -8.86
C LEU A 111 -6.78 8.17 -9.01
N LYS A 112 -6.06 8.43 -7.95
CA LYS A 112 -4.90 9.32 -7.95
C LYS A 112 -3.89 8.92 -6.89
N THR A 113 -2.65 9.32 -7.10
CA THR A 113 -1.60 9.22 -6.09
C THR A 113 -1.12 10.60 -5.68
N GLU A 114 -0.63 10.72 -4.47
CA GLU A 114 -0.04 11.95 -3.95
C GLU A 114 1.27 11.63 -3.25
N LEU A 115 2.26 12.52 -3.43
CA LEU A 115 3.52 12.49 -2.69
C LEU A 115 3.76 13.85 -2.06
N SER A 116 3.93 13.88 -0.74
CA SER A 116 4.22 15.08 0.02
C SER A 116 5.51 14.93 0.80
N SER A 117 6.30 16.01 0.87
CA SER A 117 7.46 16.07 1.76
C SER A 117 6.99 16.12 3.20
N GLU A 118 7.64 15.38 4.08
CA GLU A 118 7.26 15.27 5.48
C GLU A 118 8.44 15.60 6.40
N ALA A 119 8.13 15.93 7.64
CA ALA A 119 9.14 16.04 8.68
C ALA A 119 9.71 14.67 9.03
N PRO A 120 10.97 14.59 9.50
CA PRO A 120 11.57 13.34 9.94
C PRO A 120 10.73 12.66 11.03
N CYS A 121 10.42 11.37 10.85
CA CYS A 121 9.78 10.55 11.88
C CYS A 121 10.78 10.22 13.01
N LYS A 122 10.27 9.96 14.21
CA LYS A 122 11.13 9.67 15.37
C LYS A 122 11.87 8.34 15.25
N GLU A 123 11.21 7.36 14.68
CA GLU A 123 11.69 5.99 14.52
C GLU A 123 11.30 5.45 13.16
N VAL A 124 12.10 4.55 12.63
CA VAL A 124 11.88 3.84 11.38
C VAL A 124 11.89 2.34 11.61
N ILE A 125 11.11 1.60 10.85
CA ILE A 125 11.20 0.13 10.79
C ILE A 125 12.50 -0.21 10.05
N ASP A 126 13.29 -1.15 10.57
CA ASP A 126 14.50 -1.57 9.86
C ASP A 126 14.16 -2.13 8.46
N MET A 127 15.11 -1.94 7.52
CA MET A 127 14.85 -2.26 6.11
C MET A 127 14.55 -3.74 5.86
N VAL A 128 15.12 -4.65 6.65
CA VAL A 128 14.89 -6.09 6.49
C VAL A 128 13.46 -6.44 6.91
N THR A 129 13.03 -5.92 8.05
CA THR A 129 11.66 -6.12 8.57
C THR A 129 10.64 -5.44 7.66
N ALA A 130 10.90 -4.20 7.23
CA ALA A 130 10.03 -3.49 6.27
C ALA A 130 9.89 -4.28 4.96
N GLY A 131 11.00 -4.77 4.40
CA GLY A 131 10.98 -5.58 3.18
C GLY A 131 10.21 -6.90 3.33
N ARG A 132 10.31 -7.56 4.49
CA ARG A 132 9.52 -8.77 4.79
C ARG A 132 8.03 -8.45 4.93
N LEU A 133 7.70 -7.38 5.64
CA LEU A 133 6.32 -6.90 5.80
C LEU A 133 5.69 -6.59 4.45
N LEU A 134 6.35 -5.78 3.63
CA LEU A 134 5.84 -5.41 2.30
C LEU A 134 5.62 -6.62 1.41
N LYS A 135 6.58 -7.57 1.39
CA LYS A 135 6.45 -8.82 0.62
C LYS A 135 5.29 -9.69 1.12
N ALA A 136 5.12 -9.81 2.45
CA ALA A 136 4.02 -10.57 3.03
C ALA A 136 2.66 -9.96 2.66
N VAL A 137 2.48 -8.64 2.82
CA VAL A 137 1.23 -7.95 2.47
C VAL A 137 1.00 -7.97 0.95
N TYR A 138 2.06 -7.86 0.14
CA TYR A 138 1.96 -7.99 -1.32
C TYR A 138 1.48 -9.38 -1.74
N ALA A 139 1.96 -10.44 -1.09
CA ALA A 139 1.61 -11.83 -1.39
C ALA A 139 0.19 -12.21 -0.92
N VAL A 140 -0.39 -11.51 0.07
CA VAL A 140 -1.75 -11.78 0.53
C VAL A 140 -2.72 -11.64 -0.64
N HIS A 141 -3.52 -12.67 -0.88
CA HIS A 141 -4.54 -12.64 -1.92
C HIS A 141 -5.61 -11.58 -1.62
N ASN A 142 -6.10 -10.93 -2.67
CA ASN A 142 -7.22 -10.00 -2.62
C ASN A 142 -8.07 -10.18 -3.89
N GLY A 143 -9.36 -10.36 -3.73
CA GLY A 143 -10.29 -10.59 -4.84
C GLY A 143 -10.99 -11.95 -4.76
N VAL A 144 -11.55 -12.37 -5.88
CA VAL A 144 -12.28 -13.62 -6.02
C VAL A 144 -11.29 -14.79 -6.15
N TYR A 145 -11.50 -15.83 -5.37
CA TYR A 145 -10.84 -17.14 -5.53
C TYR A 145 -11.65 -18.09 -6.41
N ALA A 146 -12.97 -18.16 -6.14
CA ALA A 146 -13.85 -19.04 -6.86
C ALA A 146 -15.23 -18.42 -7.06
N MET A 147 -15.79 -18.67 -8.22
CA MET A 147 -17.19 -18.42 -8.53
C MET A 147 -17.98 -19.71 -8.31
N SER A 148 -19.24 -19.58 -7.89
CA SER A 148 -20.14 -20.71 -7.75
C SER A 148 -20.31 -21.43 -9.09
N GLN A 149 -20.22 -22.77 -9.06
CA GLN A 149 -20.46 -23.58 -10.24
C GLN A 149 -21.96 -23.80 -10.50
N ASP A 150 -22.77 -23.69 -9.46
CA ASP A 150 -24.21 -23.93 -9.50
C ASP A 150 -25.02 -22.68 -9.76
N ILE A 151 -24.53 -21.52 -9.32
CA ILE A 151 -25.25 -20.23 -9.42
C ILE A 151 -24.41 -19.23 -10.21
N PRO A 152 -24.79 -18.94 -11.46
CA PRO A 152 -24.07 -17.98 -12.28
C PRO A 152 -23.98 -16.58 -11.63
N GLY A 153 -22.78 -16.00 -11.63
CA GLY A 153 -22.52 -14.66 -11.09
C GLY A 153 -22.33 -14.60 -9.58
N LEU A 154 -22.54 -15.69 -8.85
CA LEU A 154 -22.31 -15.74 -7.41
C LEU A 154 -20.83 -15.99 -7.10
N VAL A 155 -20.23 -15.12 -6.26
CA VAL A 155 -18.90 -15.36 -5.68
C VAL A 155 -19.00 -16.38 -4.57
N GLU A 156 -18.32 -17.52 -4.72
CA GLU A 156 -18.30 -18.57 -3.70
C GLU A 156 -17.23 -18.31 -2.64
N THR A 157 -16.04 -17.94 -3.09
CA THR A 157 -14.90 -17.70 -2.20
C THR A 157 -14.13 -16.46 -2.63
N SER A 158 -13.89 -15.56 -1.70
CA SER A 158 -13.09 -14.35 -1.93
C SER A 158 -12.34 -13.93 -0.68
N SER A 159 -11.37 -13.05 -0.85
CA SER A 159 -10.72 -12.36 0.26
C SER A 159 -10.56 -10.87 -0.05
N ASN A 160 -10.56 -10.05 1.00
CA ASN A 160 -10.35 -8.61 0.92
C ASN A 160 -9.28 -8.19 1.92
N LEU A 161 -8.21 -7.55 1.45
CA LEU A 161 -7.22 -6.93 2.31
C LEU A 161 -7.79 -5.62 2.87
N ALA A 162 -8.67 -5.76 3.86
CA ALA A 162 -9.51 -4.67 4.37
C ALA A 162 -8.74 -3.60 5.12
N SER A 163 -7.68 -3.97 5.85
CA SER A 163 -6.92 -3.02 6.65
C SER A 163 -5.46 -3.43 6.76
N VAL A 164 -4.57 -2.46 6.61
CA VAL A 164 -3.14 -2.56 6.91
C VAL A 164 -2.78 -1.37 7.78
N LYS A 165 -2.43 -1.63 9.03
CA LYS A 165 -2.12 -0.59 10.02
C LYS A 165 -0.93 -0.98 10.87
N GLN A 166 -0.12 0.00 11.20
CA GLN A 166 0.87 -0.15 12.24
C GLN A 166 0.16 -0.03 13.60
N ALA A 167 0.29 -1.04 14.44
CA ALA A 167 -0.25 -0.99 15.79
C ALA A 167 0.55 -0.01 16.65
N ASP A 168 -0.14 0.81 17.43
CA ASP A 168 0.50 1.64 18.44
C ASP A 168 1.28 0.74 19.41
N ARG A 169 2.49 1.15 19.74
CA ARG A 169 3.22 0.53 20.84
C ARG A 169 2.50 0.84 22.15
N LYS A 170 1.93 -0.16 22.75
CA LYS A 170 1.55 -0.17 24.18
C LYS A 170 2.59 -0.93 24.97
#